data_ea64b7000633fa8200166775fa56fdd9
#
_entry.id   ea64b7000633fa8200166775fa56fdd9
#
_cell.length_a   1.000
_cell.length_b   1.000
_cell.length_c   1.000
_cell.angle_alpha   90.00
_cell.angle_beta   90.00
_cell.angle_gamma   90.00
#
_symmetry.space_group_name_H-M   'P 1'
#
loop_
_entity.id
_entity.type
_entity.pdbx_description
1 polymer ?
#
loop_
_entity_poly.entity_id
_entity_poly.type
_entity_poly.pdbx_seq_one_letter_code
_entity_poly.pdbx_strand_id
1 'polypeptide(L)'
;FKNRVAEYLSDIYTELHHIHKNSDYINEFQKVFSVKGEKIEKSVLGPAYQTINNAVEQLEKMEVSKDGVFDKEESETIKRLVAVVSQELNKLIDLGLYEDSQTKIMRDRSANALRSIVLDLHNNLSELEKSQGLLEVAIKLAGTESLKNKLAGELEQIQKNVKDDVENSLAIEIPGTFGGGTVVFKNSYLEYNGKRIFYKDAKSISYHAQSQSINLIPVSQSYSYMVASDKETVSFSFGTTLHIGEKAKKDVWGKLIGLSEGLIEPHIVKKYVDQIFDRGEPITIGGIEFSKQGYSRNKTKLFGKSEKETVYWSDTIYIPKFS
;
A
#
# COMPACT_ATOMS: atom_id res chain seq x y z
N PHE A 1 -58.38 8.69 2.97
CA PHE A 1 -58.56 9.62 1.80
C PHE A 1 -57.20 10.20 1.34
N LYS A 2 -56.44 10.83 2.23
CA LYS A 2 -55.17 11.51 1.92
C LYS A 2 -54.15 10.57 1.26
N ASN A 3 -54.01 9.35 1.73
CA ASN A 3 -53.09 8.34 1.18
C ASN A 3 -53.51 7.89 -0.24
N ARG A 4 -54.80 7.72 -0.51
CA ARG A 4 -55.27 7.36 -1.84
C ARG A 4 -55.07 8.47 -2.87
N VAL A 5 -55.25 9.73 -2.47
CA VAL A 5 -54.95 10.88 -3.31
C VAL A 5 -53.44 10.98 -3.60
N ALA A 6 -52.59 10.74 -2.57
CA ALA A 6 -51.15 10.72 -2.74
C ALA A 6 -50.70 9.63 -3.72
N GLU A 7 -51.26 8.41 -3.64
CA GLU A 7 -50.93 7.32 -4.60
C GLU A 7 -51.32 7.66 -6.03
N TYR A 8 -52.54 8.20 -6.21
CA TYR A 8 -53.00 8.58 -7.53
C TYR A 8 -52.12 9.70 -8.17
N LEU A 9 -51.77 10.70 -7.37
CA LEU A 9 -50.88 11.77 -7.83
C LEU A 9 -49.46 11.28 -8.03
N SER A 10 -48.97 10.35 -7.23
CA SER A 10 -47.70 9.67 -7.45
C SER A 10 -47.56 9.04 -8.82
N ASP A 11 -48.66 8.40 -9.29
CA ASP A 11 -48.69 7.83 -10.63
C ASP A 11 -48.55 8.89 -11.72
N ILE A 12 -49.30 9.99 -11.59
CA ILE A 12 -49.27 11.10 -12.56
C ILE A 12 -47.89 11.76 -12.58
N TYR A 13 -47.35 12.12 -11.44
CA TYR A 13 -46.04 12.77 -11.34
C TYR A 13 -44.91 11.88 -11.84
N THR A 14 -45.02 10.56 -11.62
CA THR A 14 -44.05 9.59 -12.15
C THR A 14 -44.09 9.51 -13.67
N GLU A 15 -45.29 9.51 -14.28
CA GLU A 15 -45.41 9.53 -15.73
C GLU A 15 -44.90 10.85 -16.34
N LEU A 16 -45.21 11.99 -15.73
CA LEU A 16 -44.68 13.28 -16.16
C LEU A 16 -43.15 13.32 -16.10
N HIS A 17 -42.54 12.77 -15.03
CA HIS A 17 -41.10 12.63 -14.92
C HIS A 17 -40.53 11.78 -16.05
N HIS A 18 -41.12 10.63 -16.35
CA HIS A 18 -40.63 9.75 -17.40
C HIS A 18 -40.78 10.34 -18.81
N ILE A 19 -41.88 11.06 -19.08
CA ILE A 19 -42.11 11.69 -20.37
C ILE A 19 -41.16 12.86 -20.58
N HIS A 20 -41.04 13.73 -19.60
CA HIS A 20 -40.30 14.98 -19.74
C HIS A 20 -38.85 14.93 -19.26
N LYS A 21 -38.45 13.84 -18.63
CA LYS A 21 -37.12 13.67 -18.00
C LYS A 21 -36.76 14.81 -17.02
N ASN A 22 -37.78 15.36 -16.35
CA ASN A 22 -37.64 16.48 -15.44
C ASN A 22 -37.94 16.05 -14.00
N SER A 23 -36.93 16.19 -13.12
CA SER A 23 -37.00 15.84 -11.68
C SER A 23 -37.94 16.76 -10.88
N ASP A 24 -38.28 17.94 -11.38
CA ASP A 24 -39.15 18.88 -10.68
C ASP A 24 -40.53 18.29 -10.37
N TYR A 25 -41.05 17.43 -11.24
CA TYR A 25 -42.32 16.76 -10.97
C TYR A 25 -42.29 15.91 -9.71
N ILE A 26 -41.21 15.17 -9.49
CA ILE A 26 -41.03 14.35 -8.27
C ILE A 26 -40.82 15.24 -7.05
N ASN A 27 -40.04 16.31 -7.21
CA ASN A 27 -39.76 17.27 -6.14
C ASN A 27 -41.04 17.98 -5.68
N GLU A 28 -41.87 18.42 -6.61
CA GLU A 28 -43.17 19.07 -6.29
C GLU A 28 -44.11 18.09 -5.58
N PHE A 29 -44.19 16.84 -6.03
CA PHE A 29 -44.93 15.80 -5.31
C PHE A 29 -44.46 15.64 -3.85
N GLN A 30 -43.14 15.53 -3.64
CA GLN A 30 -42.58 15.34 -2.32
C GLN A 30 -42.75 16.53 -1.39
N LYS A 31 -42.78 17.77 -1.91
CA LYS A 31 -43.08 18.98 -1.13
C LYS A 31 -44.54 18.97 -0.60
N VAL A 32 -45.46 18.44 -1.38
CA VAL A 32 -46.88 18.42 -1.02
C VAL A 32 -47.22 17.21 -0.12
N PHE A 33 -46.60 16.08 -0.42
CA PHE A 33 -46.88 14.83 0.28
C PHE A 33 -45.63 14.36 1.03
N SER A 34 -45.73 14.19 2.33
CA SER A 34 -44.65 13.66 3.18
C SER A 34 -44.45 12.14 3.00
N VAL A 35 -45.01 11.55 1.96
CA VAL A 35 -44.89 10.13 1.60
C VAL A 35 -44.34 10.01 0.18
N LYS A 36 -43.43 9.09 -0.01
CA LYS A 36 -42.98 8.67 -1.34
C LYS A 36 -44.06 7.73 -1.89
N GLY A 37 -44.79 8.04 -2.89
CA GLY A 37 -45.77 7.10 -3.45
C GLY A 37 -45.09 5.78 -3.90
N GLU A 38 -45.77 4.65 -3.77
CA GLU A 38 -45.24 3.31 -4.07
C GLU A 38 -44.66 3.23 -5.51
N LYS A 39 -45.30 3.88 -6.48
CA LYS A 39 -44.83 3.87 -7.86
C LYS A 39 -43.54 4.69 -8.02
N ILE A 40 -43.40 5.83 -7.34
CA ILE A 40 -42.16 6.62 -7.33
C ILE A 40 -41.05 5.76 -6.73
N GLU A 41 -41.29 5.13 -5.59
CA GLU A 41 -40.31 4.30 -4.91
C GLU A 41 -39.87 3.12 -5.78
N LYS A 42 -40.80 2.38 -6.41
CA LYS A 42 -40.48 1.23 -7.25
C LYS A 42 -39.87 1.57 -8.61
N SER A 43 -40.36 2.62 -9.30
CA SER A 43 -39.99 2.89 -10.69
C SER A 43 -38.91 3.96 -10.85
N VAL A 44 -38.71 4.83 -9.88
CA VAL A 44 -37.75 5.95 -9.94
C VAL A 44 -36.59 5.73 -8.97
N LEU A 45 -36.89 5.48 -7.69
CA LEU A 45 -35.87 5.40 -6.64
C LEU A 45 -35.25 4.00 -6.54
N GLY A 46 -36.05 2.95 -6.63
CA GLY A 46 -35.60 1.56 -6.50
C GLY A 46 -34.44 1.21 -7.45
N PRO A 47 -34.54 1.51 -8.76
CA PRO A 47 -33.46 1.26 -9.70
C PRO A 47 -32.15 1.99 -9.34
N ALA A 48 -32.22 3.25 -8.90
CA ALA A 48 -31.05 4.00 -8.48
C ALA A 48 -30.39 3.39 -7.24
N TYR A 49 -31.17 3.08 -6.20
CA TYR A 49 -30.64 2.40 -5.00
C TYR A 49 -30.06 1.04 -5.31
N GLN A 50 -30.69 0.26 -6.20
CA GLN A 50 -30.16 -1.04 -6.60
C GLN A 50 -28.84 -0.92 -7.35
N THR A 51 -28.70 0.05 -8.24
CA THR A 51 -27.44 0.30 -8.95
C THR A 51 -26.32 0.70 -8.01
N ILE A 52 -26.62 1.60 -7.04
CA ILE A 52 -25.64 1.98 -5.99
C ILE A 52 -25.24 0.76 -5.19
N ASN A 53 -26.20 -0.04 -4.70
CA ASN A 53 -25.91 -1.23 -3.93
C ASN A 53 -24.99 -2.21 -4.66
N ASN A 54 -25.30 -2.50 -5.93
CA ASN A 54 -24.50 -3.41 -6.76
C ASN A 54 -23.05 -2.90 -6.94
N ALA A 55 -22.87 -1.60 -7.14
CA ALA A 55 -21.56 -0.99 -7.27
C ALA A 55 -20.78 -1.01 -5.94
N VAL A 56 -21.45 -0.70 -4.83
CA VAL A 56 -20.85 -0.71 -3.49
C VAL A 56 -20.47 -2.14 -3.07
N GLU A 57 -21.30 -3.13 -3.33
CA GLU A 57 -20.96 -4.53 -3.08
C GLU A 57 -19.72 -4.99 -3.86
N GLN A 58 -19.51 -4.49 -5.08
CA GLN A 58 -18.31 -4.79 -5.83
C GLN A 58 -17.08 -4.13 -5.16
N LEU A 59 -17.20 -2.87 -4.71
CA LEU A 59 -16.13 -2.20 -3.96
C LEU A 59 -15.81 -2.92 -2.65
N GLU A 60 -16.82 -3.35 -1.89
CA GLU A 60 -16.66 -4.08 -0.63
C GLU A 60 -15.99 -5.46 -0.80
N LYS A 61 -16.16 -6.09 -1.97
CA LYS A 61 -15.55 -7.39 -2.30
C LYS A 61 -14.18 -7.29 -2.95
N MET A 62 -13.72 -6.09 -3.26
CA MET A 62 -12.39 -5.91 -3.84
C MET A 62 -11.32 -6.24 -2.80
N GLU A 63 -10.52 -7.23 -3.09
CA GLU A 63 -9.29 -7.54 -2.35
C GLU A 63 -8.12 -6.81 -3.00
N VAL A 64 -8.02 -5.52 -2.73
CA VAL A 64 -6.90 -4.69 -3.16
C VAL A 64 -5.64 -5.16 -2.42
N SER A 65 -4.53 -5.26 -3.12
CA SER A 65 -3.26 -5.74 -2.54
C SER A 65 -3.07 -7.25 -2.41
N LYS A 66 -3.94 -8.07 -2.95
CA LYS A 66 -3.79 -9.53 -2.90
C LYS A 66 -2.42 -9.99 -3.44
N ASP A 67 -1.94 -9.32 -4.49
CA ASP A 67 -0.65 -9.59 -5.12
C ASP A 67 0.46 -8.66 -4.63
N GLY A 68 0.17 -7.77 -3.65
CA GLY A 68 1.11 -6.82 -3.09
C GLY A 68 1.45 -5.63 -4.00
N VAL A 69 0.68 -5.44 -5.07
CA VAL A 69 0.79 -4.30 -5.99
C VAL A 69 -0.61 -3.78 -6.27
N PHE A 70 -0.78 -2.48 -6.25
CA PHE A 70 -2.00 -1.82 -6.73
C PHE A 70 -1.84 -1.50 -8.21
N ASP A 71 -2.49 -2.30 -9.04
CA ASP A 71 -2.31 -2.20 -10.47
C ASP A 71 -3.26 -1.18 -11.14
N LYS A 72 -3.09 -1.02 -12.46
CA LYS A 72 -3.90 -0.08 -13.25
C LYS A 72 -5.34 -0.57 -13.40
N GLU A 73 -5.58 -1.87 -13.48
CA GLU A 73 -6.91 -2.45 -13.68
C GLU A 73 -7.76 -2.27 -12.43
N GLU A 74 -7.19 -2.51 -11.24
CA GLU A 74 -7.83 -2.22 -9.95
C GLU A 74 -8.20 -0.74 -9.83
N SER A 75 -7.26 0.16 -10.18
CA SER A 75 -7.49 1.61 -10.16
C SER A 75 -8.63 2.04 -11.09
N GLU A 76 -8.66 1.54 -12.32
CA GLU A 76 -9.73 1.87 -13.30
C GLU A 76 -11.08 1.27 -12.87
N THR A 77 -11.07 0.09 -12.27
CA THR A 77 -12.30 -0.54 -11.73
C THR A 77 -12.89 0.29 -10.59
N ILE A 78 -12.07 0.74 -9.64
CA ILE A 78 -12.52 1.63 -8.56
C ILE A 78 -13.10 2.93 -9.14
N LYS A 79 -12.39 3.58 -10.05
CA LYS A 79 -12.87 4.82 -10.70
C LYS A 79 -14.23 4.64 -11.37
N ARG A 80 -14.40 3.55 -12.12
CA ARG A 80 -15.66 3.23 -12.78
C ARG A 80 -16.80 3.02 -11.78
N LEU A 81 -16.57 2.25 -10.72
CA LEU A 81 -17.59 1.99 -9.68
C LEU A 81 -17.96 3.27 -8.93
N VAL A 82 -16.97 4.10 -8.57
CA VAL A 82 -17.19 5.41 -7.95
C VAL A 82 -17.99 6.33 -8.88
N ALA A 83 -17.72 6.35 -10.18
CA ALA A 83 -18.47 7.14 -11.14
C ALA A 83 -19.93 6.71 -11.21
N VAL A 84 -20.21 5.39 -11.21
CA VAL A 84 -21.59 4.85 -11.17
C VAL A 84 -22.30 5.28 -9.91
N VAL A 85 -21.68 5.12 -8.73
CA VAL A 85 -22.24 5.54 -7.44
C VAL A 85 -22.56 7.04 -7.46
N SER A 86 -21.60 7.86 -7.90
CA SER A 86 -21.76 9.32 -7.94
C SER A 86 -22.87 9.76 -8.88
N GLN A 87 -23.00 9.13 -10.04
CA GLN A 87 -24.06 9.42 -11.02
C GLN A 87 -25.45 9.12 -10.44
N GLU A 88 -25.62 7.97 -9.81
CA GLU A 88 -26.92 7.59 -9.23
C GLU A 88 -27.25 8.42 -7.99
N LEU A 89 -26.28 8.74 -7.16
CA LEU A 89 -26.47 9.66 -6.02
C LEU A 89 -26.89 11.06 -6.49
N ASN A 90 -26.28 11.57 -7.56
CA ASN A 90 -26.68 12.87 -8.12
C ASN A 90 -28.13 12.86 -8.58
N LYS A 91 -28.62 11.77 -9.22
CA LYS A 91 -30.05 11.65 -9.56
C LYS A 91 -30.95 11.73 -8.33
N LEU A 92 -30.57 11.08 -7.23
CA LEU A 92 -31.33 11.15 -5.97
C LEU A 92 -31.29 12.57 -5.36
N ILE A 93 -30.16 13.26 -5.47
CA ILE A 93 -30.01 14.66 -5.03
C ILE A 93 -30.88 15.60 -5.86
N ASP A 94 -30.88 15.42 -7.19
CA ASP A 94 -31.72 16.19 -8.11
C ASP A 94 -33.21 15.96 -7.84
N LEU A 95 -33.58 14.80 -7.30
CA LEU A 95 -34.92 14.49 -6.80
C LEU A 95 -35.23 15.07 -5.41
N GLY A 96 -34.35 15.89 -4.85
CA GLY A 96 -34.52 16.51 -3.51
C GLY A 96 -34.30 15.56 -2.34
N LEU A 97 -33.68 14.39 -2.56
CA LEU A 97 -33.50 13.35 -1.54
C LEU A 97 -32.14 13.40 -0.82
N TYR A 98 -31.45 14.53 -0.90
CA TYR A 98 -30.13 14.68 -0.24
C TYR A 98 -30.15 14.35 1.26
N GLU A 99 -31.18 14.81 1.98
CA GLU A 99 -31.37 14.62 3.40
C GLU A 99 -32.16 13.35 3.76
N ASP A 100 -32.66 12.63 2.77
CA ASP A 100 -33.40 11.39 3.02
C ASP A 100 -32.54 10.33 3.73
N SER A 101 -33.13 9.61 4.68
CA SER A 101 -32.41 8.67 5.53
C SER A 101 -31.80 7.52 4.72
N GLN A 102 -32.51 7.01 3.72
CA GLN A 102 -32.02 5.91 2.88
C GLN A 102 -30.86 6.38 1.99
N THR A 103 -30.97 7.57 1.43
CA THR A 103 -29.90 8.20 0.65
C THR A 103 -28.65 8.43 1.52
N LYS A 104 -28.81 8.91 2.76
CA LYS A 104 -27.69 9.05 3.70
C LYS A 104 -27.02 7.71 4.00
N ILE A 105 -27.80 6.65 4.24
CA ILE A 105 -27.27 5.31 4.46
C ILE A 105 -26.46 4.82 3.24
N MET A 106 -26.96 5.01 2.02
CA MET A 106 -26.23 4.62 0.81
C MET A 106 -24.93 5.41 0.64
N ARG A 107 -24.96 6.70 0.92
CA ARG A 107 -23.78 7.56 0.91
C ARG A 107 -22.74 7.11 1.92
N ASP A 108 -23.14 6.86 3.16
CA ASP A 108 -22.24 6.39 4.21
C ASP A 108 -21.66 5.01 3.91
N ARG A 109 -22.47 4.10 3.36
CA ARG A 109 -21.99 2.78 2.93
C ARG A 109 -20.96 2.89 1.80
N SER A 110 -21.23 3.74 0.80
CA SER A 110 -20.29 4.01 -0.30
C SER A 110 -18.96 4.59 0.21
N ALA A 111 -19.03 5.55 1.12
CA ALA A 111 -17.85 6.16 1.73
C ALA A 111 -17.04 5.14 2.56
N ASN A 112 -17.72 4.27 3.32
CA ASN A 112 -17.05 3.22 4.09
C ASN A 112 -16.41 2.13 3.20
N ALA A 113 -17.01 1.78 2.08
CA ALA A 113 -16.40 0.85 1.11
C ALA A 113 -15.09 1.42 0.55
N LEU A 114 -15.07 2.69 0.17
CA LEU A 114 -13.83 3.37 -0.26
C LEU A 114 -12.81 3.48 0.89
N ARG A 115 -13.25 3.77 2.11
CA ARG A 115 -12.37 3.81 3.28
C ARG A 115 -11.69 2.46 3.51
N SER A 116 -12.38 1.33 3.33
CA SER A 116 -11.77 0.00 3.44
C SER A 116 -10.62 -0.18 2.45
N ILE A 117 -10.83 0.20 1.19
CA ILE A 117 -9.79 0.18 0.15
C ILE A 117 -8.63 1.10 0.53
N VAL A 118 -8.92 2.31 1.06
CA VAL A 118 -7.87 3.24 1.54
C VAL A 118 -7.01 2.60 2.63
N LEU A 119 -7.61 1.90 3.58
CA LEU A 119 -6.88 1.22 4.66
C LEU A 119 -5.97 0.11 4.11
N ASP A 120 -6.43 -0.65 3.11
CA ASP A 120 -5.62 -1.68 2.46
C ASP A 120 -4.45 -1.06 1.70
N LEU A 121 -4.69 -0.01 0.92
CA LEU A 121 -3.64 0.73 0.20
C LEU A 121 -2.61 1.34 1.14
N HIS A 122 -3.05 1.94 2.23
CA HIS A 122 -2.18 2.58 3.20
C HIS A 122 -1.36 1.57 4.00
N ASN A 123 -2.01 0.55 4.58
CA ASN A 123 -1.38 -0.37 5.52
C ASN A 123 -0.55 -1.46 4.83
N ASN A 124 -0.99 -1.91 3.66
CA ASN A 124 -0.40 -3.06 2.99
C ASN A 124 0.55 -2.66 1.86
N LEU A 125 0.27 -1.58 1.14
CA LEU A 125 1.00 -1.18 -0.05
C LEU A 125 1.77 0.14 0.10
N SER A 126 1.54 0.89 1.18
CA SER A 126 2.10 2.24 1.40
C SER A 126 1.85 3.20 0.21
N GLU A 127 0.71 3.04 -0.47
CA GLU A 127 0.28 3.87 -1.60
C GLU A 127 -0.39 5.14 -1.08
N LEU A 128 0.40 6.00 -0.41
CA LEU A 128 -0.09 7.15 0.35
C LEU A 128 -0.86 8.16 -0.50
N GLU A 129 -0.34 8.52 -1.69
CA GLU A 129 -0.99 9.49 -2.58
C GLU A 129 -2.34 8.99 -3.12
N LYS A 130 -2.41 7.69 -3.48
CA LYS A 130 -3.66 7.07 -3.94
C LYS A 130 -4.67 6.96 -2.80
N SER A 131 -4.20 6.61 -1.60
CA SER A 131 -5.01 6.59 -0.38
C SER A 131 -5.61 7.95 -0.08
N GLN A 132 -4.83 9.03 -0.18
CA GLN A 132 -5.31 10.40 -0.03
C GLN A 132 -6.42 10.72 -1.02
N GLY A 133 -6.21 10.48 -2.32
CA GLY A 133 -7.19 10.79 -3.37
C GLY A 133 -8.51 10.05 -3.18
N LEU A 134 -8.49 8.77 -2.82
CA LEU A 134 -9.70 7.99 -2.55
C LEU A 134 -10.42 8.44 -1.28
N LEU A 135 -9.69 8.83 -0.24
CA LEU A 135 -10.29 9.32 0.99
C LEU A 135 -10.99 10.67 0.80
N GLU A 136 -10.43 11.56 -0.02
CA GLU A 136 -11.10 12.82 -0.42
C GLU A 136 -12.43 12.55 -1.14
N VAL A 137 -12.50 11.53 -1.98
CA VAL A 137 -13.74 11.09 -2.63
C VAL A 137 -14.71 10.52 -1.60
N ALA A 138 -14.26 9.69 -0.67
CA ALA A 138 -15.09 9.14 0.40
C ALA A 138 -15.71 10.24 1.27
N ILE A 139 -14.98 11.29 1.61
CA ILE A 139 -15.50 12.45 2.36
C ILE A 139 -16.64 13.14 1.59
N LYS A 140 -16.49 13.32 0.27
CA LYS A 140 -17.54 13.95 -0.57
C LYS A 140 -18.80 13.07 -0.64
N LEU A 141 -18.63 11.76 -0.66
CA LEU A 141 -19.74 10.81 -0.67
C LEU A 141 -20.45 10.70 0.68
N ALA A 142 -19.76 10.85 1.79
CA ALA A 142 -20.31 10.65 3.13
C ALA A 142 -21.63 11.43 3.36
N GLY A 143 -22.63 10.75 3.92
CA GLY A 143 -23.97 11.27 4.18
C GLY A 143 -24.11 11.96 5.51
N THR A 144 -23.38 11.47 6.53
CA THR A 144 -23.45 11.98 7.90
C THR A 144 -22.23 12.81 8.26
N GLU A 145 -22.44 13.85 9.07
CA GLU A 145 -21.34 14.70 9.56
C GLU A 145 -20.37 13.92 10.47
N SER A 146 -20.86 12.95 11.20
CA SER A 146 -20.02 12.08 12.03
C SER A 146 -18.99 11.30 11.17
N LEU A 147 -19.44 10.72 10.05
CA LEU A 147 -18.56 10.00 9.15
C LEU A 147 -17.59 10.95 8.42
N LYS A 148 -18.08 12.12 7.96
CA LYS A 148 -17.21 13.14 7.33
C LYS A 148 -16.08 13.56 8.25
N ASN A 149 -16.38 13.87 9.50
CA ASN A 149 -15.38 14.30 10.48
C ASN A 149 -14.36 13.19 10.77
N LYS A 150 -14.80 11.93 10.85
CA LYS A 150 -13.91 10.79 11.00
C LYS A 150 -12.95 10.65 9.82
N LEU A 151 -13.49 10.68 8.59
CA LEU A 151 -12.69 10.56 7.36
C LEU A 151 -11.75 11.76 7.18
N ALA A 152 -12.15 12.97 7.57
CA ALA A 152 -11.30 14.15 7.55
C ALA A 152 -10.09 14.00 8.50
N GLY A 153 -10.29 13.49 9.71
CA GLY A 153 -9.18 13.21 10.64
C GLY A 153 -8.22 12.14 10.10
N GLU A 154 -8.74 11.12 9.42
CA GLU A 154 -7.92 10.11 8.74
C GLU A 154 -7.14 10.72 7.57
N LEU A 155 -7.73 11.66 6.83
CA LEU A 155 -7.07 12.38 5.74
C LEU A 155 -5.91 13.23 6.24
N GLU A 156 -6.08 13.97 7.33
CA GLU A 156 -5.00 14.74 7.96
C GLU A 156 -3.82 13.84 8.35
N GLN A 157 -4.10 12.66 8.90
CA GLN A 157 -3.05 11.69 9.26
C GLN A 157 -2.32 11.17 8.02
N ILE A 158 -3.03 10.83 6.93
CA ILE A 158 -2.41 10.41 5.67
C ILE A 158 -1.58 11.53 5.07
N GLN A 159 -2.08 12.77 5.05
CA GLN A 159 -1.35 13.93 4.54
C GLN A 159 -0.05 14.16 5.31
N LYS A 160 -0.09 14.01 6.64
CA LYS A 160 1.12 14.06 7.46
C LYS A 160 2.10 12.95 7.07
N ASN A 161 1.63 11.72 6.93
CA ASN A 161 2.48 10.59 6.52
C ASN A 161 3.10 10.81 5.13
N VAL A 162 2.34 11.35 4.16
CA VAL A 162 2.86 11.73 2.83
C VAL A 162 4.00 12.75 2.96
N LYS A 163 3.77 13.80 3.76
CA LYS A 163 4.79 14.83 4.00
C LYS A 163 6.04 14.24 4.64
N ASP A 164 5.88 13.46 5.69
CA ASP A 164 6.97 12.79 6.40
C ASP A 164 7.75 11.85 5.45
N ASP A 165 7.07 11.12 4.55
CA ASP A 165 7.70 10.25 3.56
C ASP A 165 8.52 11.01 2.52
N VAL A 166 8.05 12.18 2.10
CA VAL A 166 8.80 13.07 1.19
C VAL A 166 10.01 13.67 1.89
N GLU A 167 9.84 14.20 3.10
CA GLU A 167 10.90 14.84 3.87
C GLU A 167 11.99 13.84 4.30
N ASN A 168 11.64 12.60 4.59
CA ASN A 168 12.56 11.54 5.02
C ASN A 168 13.07 10.65 3.86
N SER A 169 12.71 10.96 2.62
CA SER A 169 13.22 10.21 1.49
C SER A 169 14.70 10.53 1.24
N LEU A 170 15.51 9.47 1.12
CA LEU A 170 16.94 9.58 0.84
C LEU A 170 17.23 9.04 -0.55
N ALA A 171 17.55 9.92 -1.48
CA ALA A 171 17.93 9.57 -2.83
C ALA A 171 19.45 9.44 -2.96
N ILE A 172 19.91 8.34 -3.52
CA ILE A 172 21.31 8.07 -3.81
C ILE A 172 21.47 7.85 -5.31
N GLU A 173 22.24 8.72 -5.95
CA GLU A 173 22.61 8.52 -7.34
C GLU A 173 23.67 7.43 -7.46
N ILE A 174 23.39 6.40 -8.23
CA ILE A 174 24.30 5.32 -8.53
C ILE A 174 25.18 5.74 -9.69
N PRO A 175 26.51 5.81 -9.52
CA PRO A 175 27.40 6.22 -10.58
C PRO A 175 27.36 5.22 -11.75
N GLY A 176 26.97 5.70 -12.94
CA GLY A 176 26.82 4.82 -14.11
C GLY A 176 28.15 4.47 -14.76
N THR A 177 28.39 3.14 -14.90
CA THR A 177 29.19 2.63 -16.04
C THR A 177 28.33 1.69 -16.89
N PHE A 178 27.31 1.08 -16.32
CA PHE A 178 26.30 0.26 -16.99
C PHE A 178 24.97 0.39 -16.20
N GLY A 179 24.15 1.38 -16.57
CA GLY A 179 22.82 1.53 -15.99
C GLY A 179 22.79 2.33 -14.68
N GLY A 180 23.38 3.53 -14.68
CA GLY A 180 23.21 4.48 -13.59
C GLY A 180 21.72 4.83 -13.35
N GLY A 181 21.35 5.09 -12.13
CA GLY A 181 19.99 5.45 -11.74
C GLY A 181 19.97 5.98 -10.33
N THR A 182 18.81 6.35 -9.86
CA THR A 182 18.63 6.82 -8.47
C THR A 182 17.95 5.73 -7.65
N VAL A 183 18.60 5.32 -6.55
CA VAL A 183 17.98 4.51 -5.51
C VAL A 183 17.35 5.45 -4.51
N VAL A 184 16.08 5.22 -4.20
CA VAL A 184 15.34 6.02 -3.22
C VAL A 184 14.97 5.14 -2.04
N PHE A 185 15.46 5.49 -0.87
CA PHE A 185 15.03 4.92 0.41
C PHE A 185 13.90 5.79 0.97
N LYS A 186 12.74 5.20 1.13
CA LYS A 186 11.56 5.78 1.77
C LYS A 186 11.39 5.21 3.17
N ASN A 187 10.41 5.68 3.93
CA ASN A 187 10.18 5.18 5.29
C ASN A 187 9.91 3.66 5.36
N SER A 188 9.33 3.07 4.33
CA SER A 188 8.87 1.68 4.36
C SER A 188 9.38 0.81 3.22
N TYR A 189 10.00 1.39 2.18
CA TYR A 189 10.45 0.66 1.00
C TYR A 189 11.67 1.29 0.33
N LEU A 190 12.36 0.46 -0.44
CA LEU A 190 13.42 0.83 -1.38
C LEU A 190 12.84 0.86 -2.80
N GLU A 191 13.18 1.89 -3.59
CA GLU A 191 12.81 1.97 -5.00
C GLU A 191 14.03 2.20 -5.89
N TYR A 192 14.11 1.48 -7.02
CA TYR A 192 15.12 1.63 -8.05
C TYR A 192 14.57 1.22 -9.42
N ASN A 193 14.66 2.10 -10.41
CA ASN A 193 14.19 1.86 -11.77
C ASN A 193 12.75 1.34 -11.85
N GLY A 194 11.84 1.91 -11.05
CA GLY A 194 10.43 1.52 -11.01
C GLY A 194 10.12 0.24 -10.23
N LYS A 195 11.14 -0.47 -9.75
CA LYS A 195 10.99 -1.64 -8.88
C LYS A 195 10.98 -1.19 -7.42
N ARG A 196 10.08 -1.78 -6.64
CA ARG A 196 9.87 -1.40 -5.23
C ARG A 196 9.91 -2.63 -4.32
N ILE A 197 10.70 -2.58 -3.27
CA ILE A 197 10.76 -3.62 -2.24
C ILE A 197 10.46 -3.00 -0.89
N PHE A 198 9.37 -3.44 -0.27
CA PHE A 198 9.05 -3.05 1.11
C PHE A 198 10.00 -3.75 2.08
N TYR A 199 10.49 -3.03 3.08
CA TYR A 199 11.45 -3.58 4.04
C TYR A 199 10.89 -4.79 4.78
N LYS A 200 9.59 -4.76 5.13
CA LYS A 200 8.89 -5.90 5.75
C LYS A 200 8.88 -7.15 4.88
N ASP A 201 8.98 -7.02 3.54
CA ASP A 201 8.91 -8.13 2.60
C ASP A 201 10.30 -8.59 2.16
N ALA A 202 11.36 -7.82 2.44
CA ALA A 202 12.73 -8.20 2.13
C ALA A 202 13.10 -9.54 2.79
N LYS A 203 13.65 -10.46 2.00
CA LYS A 203 14.11 -11.78 2.45
C LYS A 203 15.63 -11.89 2.54
N SER A 204 16.30 -11.19 1.63
CA SER A 204 17.75 -11.19 1.61
C SER A 204 18.30 -9.87 1.12
N ILE A 205 19.48 -9.55 1.61
CA ILE A 205 20.31 -8.46 1.13
C ILE A 205 21.71 -8.98 0.90
N SER A 206 22.36 -8.51 -0.16
CA SER A 206 23.71 -8.90 -0.51
C SER A 206 24.54 -7.70 -0.88
N TYR A 207 25.71 -7.63 -0.29
CA TYR A 207 26.76 -6.65 -0.53
C TYR A 207 28.00 -7.35 -1.05
N HIS A 208 28.51 -6.94 -2.19
CA HIS A 208 29.74 -7.47 -2.71
C HIS A 208 30.66 -6.33 -3.14
N ALA A 209 31.86 -6.30 -2.61
CA ALA A 209 32.91 -5.39 -3.02
C ALA A 209 34.14 -6.22 -3.45
N GLN A 210 34.61 -6.00 -4.68
CA GLN A 210 35.76 -6.71 -5.22
C GLN A 210 36.79 -5.71 -5.72
N SER A 211 38.05 -5.93 -5.34
CA SER A 211 39.20 -5.17 -5.83
C SER A 211 40.08 -6.09 -6.69
N GLN A 212 40.50 -5.59 -7.85
CA GLN A 212 41.48 -6.28 -8.71
C GLN A 212 42.79 -5.50 -8.69
N SER A 213 43.90 -6.23 -8.59
CA SER A 213 45.25 -5.67 -8.61
C SER A 213 46.10 -6.37 -9.66
N ILE A 214 46.93 -5.61 -10.36
CA ILE A 214 47.97 -6.13 -11.25
C ILE A 214 49.32 -5.72 -10.65
N ASN A 215 50.18 -6.71 -10.36
CA ASN A 215 51.48 -6.49 -9.73
C ASN A 215 51.41 -5.65 -8.43
N LEU A 216 50.40 -5.97 -7.57
CA LEU A 216 50.10 -5.28 -6.32
C LEU A 216 49.57 -3.83 -6.49
N ILE A 217 49.40 -3.37 -7.71
CA ILE A 217 48.77 -2.08 -8.00
C ILE A 217 47.26 -2.29 -8.19
N PRO A 218 46.40 -1.71 -7.37
CA PRO A 218 44.96 -1.80 -7.55
C PRO A 218 44.57 -1.16 -8.90
N VAL A 219 43.84 -1.87 -9.77
CA VAL A 219 43.45 -1.38 -11.10
C VAL A 219 41.95 -1.15 -11.24
N SER A 220 41.14 -1.86 -10.47
CA SER A 220 39.69 -1.65 -10.47
C SER A 220 39.07 -2.06 -9.15
N GLN A 221 37.94 -1.43 -8.85
CA GLN A 221 37.08 -1.79 -7.73
C GLN A 221 35.64 -1.84 -8.23
N SER A 222 34.92 -2.91 -7.88
CA SER A 222 33.50 -3.07 -8.21
C SER A 222 32.69 -3.30 -6.97
N TYR A 223 31.47 -2.77 -6.99
CA TYR A 223 30.48 -2.88 -5.94
C TYR A 223 29.20 -3.45 -6.54
N SER A 224 28.60 -4.43 -5.90
CA SER A 224 27.33 -5.02 -6.30
C SER A 224 26.40 -5.04 -5.10
N TYR A 225 25.19 -4.55 -5.31
CA TYR A 225 24.15 -4.45 -4.31
C TYR A 225 22.92 -5.19 -4.79
N MET A 226 22.28 -5.96 -3.90
CA MET A 226 21.05 -6.67 -4.20
C MET A 226 20.18 -6.77 -2.96
N VAL A 227 18.89 -6.46 -3.13
CA VAL A 227 17.82 -6.76 -2.16
C VAL A 227 16.77 -7.58 -2.88
N ALA A 228 16.30 -8.65 -2.26
CA ALA A 228 15.30 -9.53 -2.83
C ALA A 228 14.16 -9.79 -1.86
N SER A 229 12.94 -9.83 -2.40
CA SER A 229 11.72 -10.34 -1.79
C SER A 229 11.24 -11.59 -2.56
N ASP A 230 10.08 -12.15 -2.21
CA ASP A 230 9.47 -13.25 -2.99
C ASP A 230 9.06 -12.84 -4.40
N LYS A 231 8.75 -11.56 -4.59
CA LYS A 231 8.12 -11.04 -5.79
C LYS A 231 9.07 -10.23 -6.66
N GLU A 232 10.01 -9.53 -6.05
CA GLU A 232 10.83 -8.55 -6.74
C GLU A 232 12.29 -8.60 -6.26
N THR A 233 13.21 -8.25 -7.17
CA THR A 233 14.62 -8.08 -6.88
C THR A 233 15.09 -6.74 -7.40
N VAL A 234 15.67 -5.93 -6.53
CA VAL A 234 16.42 -4.72 -6.85
C VAL A 234 17.90 -5.08 -6.82
N SER A 235 18.59 -4.89 -7.95
CA SER A 235 20.03 -5.11 -8.04
C SER A 235 20.70 -4.11 -8.98
N PHE A 236 21.89 -3.69 -8.62
CA PHE A 236 22.73 -2.85 -9.45
C PHE A 236 24.20 -3.03 -9.09
N SER A 237 25.06 -2.62 -10.01
CA SER A 237 26.51 -2.66 -9.83
C SER A 237 27.15 -1.38 -10.34
N PHE A 238 28.20 -0.96 -9.70
CA PHE A 238 29.05 0.17 -10.16
C PHE A 238 30.50 -0.07 -9.77
N GLY A 239 31.41 0.60 -10.44
CA GLY A 239 32.81 0.36 -10.17
C GLY A 239 33.72 1.48 -10.65
N THR A 240 35.00 1.38 -10.31
CA THR A 240 36.07 2.27 -10.77
C THR A 240 37.04 1.52 -11.68
N THR A 241 37.51 2.19 -12.70
CA THR A 241 38.69 1.78 -13.48
C THR A 241 39.77 2.85 -13.28
N LEU A 242 41.01 2.41 -13.06
CA LEU A 242 42.17 3.31 -12.90
C LEU A 242 41.98 4.36 -11.80
N HIS A 243 41.31 4.03 -10.70
CA HIS A 243 41.04 4.90 -9.54
C HIS A 243 40.26 6.20 -9.82
N ILE A 244 39.69 6.36 -11.01
CA ILE A 244 38.91 7.56 -11.33
C ILE A 244 37.60 7.56 -10.53
N GLY A 245 37.43 8.55 -9.67
CA GLY A 245 36.23 8.72 -8.84
C GLY A 245 36.08 7.72 -7.69
N GLU A 246 37.16 7.07 -7.24
CA GLU A 246 37.15 6.03 -6.20
C GLU A 246 36.50 6.53 -4.89
N LYS A 247 36.90 7.71 -4.42
CA LYS A 247 36.36 8.27 -3.17
C LYS A 247 34.84 8.44 -3.22
N ALA A 248 34.34 9.07 -4.29
CA ALA A 248 32.91 9.31 -4.45
C ALA A 248 32.09 8.01 -4.51
N LYS A 249 32.62 6.98 -5.20
CA LYS A 249 31.96 5.68 -5.30
C LYS A 249 32.01 4.91 -3.99
N LYS A 250 33.09 5.01 -3.23
CA LYS A 250 33.21 4.45 -1.90
C LYS A 250 32.26 5.13 -0.90
N ASP A 251 32.09 6.45 -1.01
CA ASP A 251 31.11 7.19 -0.18
C ASP A 251 29.68 6.79 -0.51
N VAL A 252 29.33 6.62 -1.79
CA VAL A 252 28.01 6.06 -2.22
C VAL A 252 27.81 4.66 -1.65
N TRP A 253 28.82 3.80 -1.74
CA TRP A 253 28.76 2.44 -1.19
C TRP A 253 28.52 2.44 0.32
N GLY A 254 29.26 3.26 1.07
CA GLY A 254 29.10 3.40 2.52
C GLY A 254 27.70 3.87 2.91
N LYS A 255 27.13 4.84 2.15
CA LYS A 255 25.76 5.29 2.38
C LYS A 255 24.72 4.19 2.14
N LEU A 256 24.86 3.43 1.04
CA LEU A 256 23.99 2.32 0.72
C LEU A 256 23.97 1.26 1.83
N ILE A 257 25.16 0.85 2.31
CA ILE A 257 25.28 -0.10 3.42
C ILE A 257 24.63 0.48 4.67
N GLY A 258 25.01 1.67 5.10
CA GLY A 258 24.50 2.27 6.34
C GLY A 258 22.98 2.44 6.36
N LEU A 259 22.36 2.84 5.22
CA LEU A 259 20.91 2.89 5.13
C LEU A 259 20.26 1.49 5.16
N SER A 260 20.89 0.53 4.52
CA SER A 260 20.36 -0.84 4.51
C SER A 260 20.46 -1.51 5.87
N GLU A 261 21.56 -1.31 6.59
CA GLU A 261 21.73 -1.77 7.99
C GLU A 261 20.68 -1.15 8.92
N GLY A 262 20.33 0.11 8.71
CA GLY A 262 19.32 0.79 9.52
C GLY A 262 17.88 0.48 9.15
N LEU A 263 17.57 0.30 7.87
CA LEU A 263 16.20 0.27 7.37
C LEU A 263 15.73 -1.12 6.90
N ILE A 264 16.61 -1.95 6.34
CA ILE A 264 16.26 -3.23 5.71
C ILE A 264 16.64 -4.42 6.59
N GLU A 265 17.88 -4.48 7.04
CA GLU A 265 18.40 -5.63 7.77
C GLU A 265 17.61 -5.97 9.05
N PRO A 266 17.12 -4.99 9.84
CA PRO A 266 16.32 -5.32 11.03
C PRO A 266 15.07 -6.14 10.70
N HIS A 267 14.44 -5.91 9.55
CA HIS A 267 13.27 -6.68 9.10
C HIS A 267 13.65 -8.11 8.70
N ILE A 268 14.79 -8.28 8.04
CA ILE A 268 15.31 -9.62 7.66
C ILE A 268 15.72 -10.40 8.90
N VAL A 269 16.48 -9.77 9.80
CA VAL A 269 16.93 -10.40 11.05
C VAL A 269 15.74 -10.81 11.91
N LYS A 270 14.72 -9.94 12.03
CA LYS A 270 13.50 -10.27 12.78
C LYS A 270 12.83 -11.54 12.23
N LYS A 271 12.68 -11.69 10.91
CA LYS A 271 12.10 -12.90 10.31
C LYS A 271 12.87 -14.17 10.68
N TYR A 272 14.19 -14.09 10.66
CA TYR A 272 15.05 -15.23 11.05
C TYR A 272 14.93 -15.53 12.54
N VAL A 273 14.88 -14.50 13.38
CA VAL A 273 14.66 -14.66 14.82
C VAL A 273 13.31 -15.31 15.09
N ASP A 274 12.24 -14.82 14.49
CA ASP A 274 10.89 -15.38 14.62
C ASP A 274 10.85 -16.84 14.12
N GLN A 275 11.53 -17.17 13.02
CA GLN A 275 11.64 -18.53 12.51
C GLN A 275 12.33 -19.47 13.49
N ILE A 276 13.47 -19.04 14.04
CA ILE A 276 14.28 -19.85 14.97
C ILE A 276 13.58 -20.01 16.32
N PHE A 277 13.12 -18.91 16.93
CA PHE A 277 12.68 -18.90 18.32
C PHE A 277 11.19 -19.16 18.49
N ASP A 278 10.35 -18.68 17.58
CA ASP A 278 8.90 -18.85 17.65
C ASP A 278 8.47 -20.17 17.00
N ARG A 279 9.00 -20.46 15.80
CA ARG A 279 8.63 -21.69 15.06
C ARG A 279 9.54 -22.88 15.38
N GLY A 280 10.71 -22.65 15.95
CA GLY A 280 11.69 -23.69 16.26
C GLY A 280 12.40 -24.27 15.03
N GLU A 281 12.35 -23.57 13.89
CA GLU A 281 12.95 -24.01 12.64
C GLU A 281 14.37 -23.48 12.52
N PRO A 282 15.40 -24.34 12.37
CA PRO A 282 16.76 -23.88 12.18
C PRO A 282 16.94 -23.25 10.81
N ILE A 283 17.86 -22.28 10.72
CA ILE A 283 18.24 -21.62 9.46
C ILE A 283 19.73 -21.78 9.20
N THR A 284 20.15 -21.75 7.95
CA THR A 284 21.57 -21.78 7.57
C THR A 284 21.95 -20.49 6.84
N ILE A 285 22.92 -19.75 7.38
CA ILE A 285 23.46 -18.54 6.79
C ILE A 285 24.98 -18.70 6.67
N GLY A 286 25.52 -18.57 5.47
CA GLY A 286 26.97 -18.65 5.22
C GLY A 286 27.62 -19.97 5.67
N GLY A 287 26.87 -21.08 5.66
CA GLY A 287 27.37 -22.40 6.13
C GLY A 287 27.30 -22.58 7.63
N ILE A 288 26.75 -21.64 8.38
CA ILE A 288 26.47 -21.71 9.81
C ILE A 288 24.99 -21.99 10.01
N GLU A 289 24.67 -23.05 10.74
CA GLU A 289 23.29 -23.40 11.10
C GLU A 289 22.96 -22.76 12.46
N PHE A 290 21.92 -21.94 12.50
CA PHE A 290 21.39 -21.29 13.70
C PHE A 290 20.12 -22.00 14.14
N SER A 291 20.03 -22.29 15.45
CA SER A 291 18.86 -22.95 16.05
C SER A 291 18.50 -22.27 17.37
N LYS A 292 17.37 -22.67 17.96
CA LYS A 292 16.94 -22.19 19.29
C LYS A 292 17.96 -22.43 20.39
N GLN A 293 18.82 -23.43 20.23
CA GLN A 293 19.79 -23.84 21.25
C GLN A 293 21.18 -23.20 21.10
N GLY A 294 21.54 -22.80 19.88
CA GLY A 294 22.84 -22.27 19.55
C GLY A 294 23.11 -22.24 18.05
N TYR A 295 24.35 -22.14 17.66
CA TYR A 295 24.76 -22.25 16.27
C TYR A 295 25.78 -23.36 16.06
N SER A 296 25.78 -23.95 14.87
CA SER A 296 26.71 -25.02 14.48
C SER A 296 27.44 -24.63 13.19
N ARG A 297 28.74 -24.90 13.16
CA ARG A 297 29.58 -24.67 11.97
C ARG A 297 30.48 -25.87 11.71
N ASN A 298 30.88 -26.06 10.45
CA ASN A 298 31.87 -27.03 10.08
C ASN A 298 33.29 -26.46 10.31
N LYS A 299 34.06 -27.07 11.19
CA LYS A 299 35.45 -26.70 11.43
C LYS A 299 36.37 -27.68 10.69
N THR A 300 37.11 -27.15 9.72
CA THR A 300 38.10 -27.98 8.99
C THR A 300 39.34 -28.21 9.86
N LYS A 301 39.63 -29.46 10.14
CA LYS A 301 40.89 -29.83 10.84
C LYS A 301 42.05 -29.92 9.84
N LEU A 302 43.27 -29.70 10.33
CA LEU A 302 44.56 -29.76 9.60
C LEU A 302 44.76 -31.13 8.96
N PHE A 303 44.15 -31.78 8.26
CA PHE A 303 44.24 -33.04 7.51
C PHE A 303 42.89 -33.44 6.87
N GLY A 304 42.07 -32.45 6.50
CA GLY A 304 40.91 -32.70 5.63
C GLY A 304 39.68 -33.32 6.29
N LYS A 305 39.64 -33.54 7.58
CA LYS A 305 38.45 -33.97 8.32
C LYS A 305 37.68 -32.74 8.80
N SER A 306 36.43 -32.58 8.35
CA SER A 306 35.52 -31.59 8.93
C SER A 306 34.78 -32.15 10.13
N GLU A 307 34.68 -31.40 11.19
CA GLU A 307 33.92 -31.73 12.40
C GLU A 307 32.88 -30.62 12.64
N LYS A 308 31.62 -31.00 12.94
CA LYS A 308 30.56 -30.05 13.28
C LYS A 308 30.79 -29.57 14.71
N GLU A 309 31.09 -28.29 14.90
CA GLU A 309 31.20 -27.61 16.19
C GLU A 309 29.88 -26.92 16.50
N THR A 310 29.29 -27.21 17.64
CA THR A 310 28.07 -26.51 18.13
C THR A 310 28.45 -25.65 19.32
N VAL A 311 28.02 -24.38 19.25
CA VAL A 311 28.17 -23.40 20.35
C VAL A 311 26.78 -23.07 20.85
N TYR A 312 26.51 -23.30 22.12
CA TYR A 312 25.24 -23.04 22.74
C TYR A 312 25.11 -21.57 23.14
N TRP A 313 23.90 -21.00 23.06
CA TRP A 313 23.67 -19.62 23.48
C TRP A 313 23.98 -19.40 24.96
N SER A 314 23.80 -20.43 25.79
CA SER A 314 24.20 -20.42 27.21
C SER A 314 25.69 -20.21 27.45
N ASP A 315 26.52 -20.56 26.46
CA ASP A 315 27.99 -20.54 26.58
C ASP A 315 28.55 -19.23 25.98
N THR A 316 27.71 -18.42 25.35
CA THR A 316 28.09 -17.11 24.79
C THR A 316 28.03 -16.04 25.87
N ILE A 317 29.18 -15.62 26.36
CA ILE A 317 29.26 -14.44 27.24
C ILE A 317 29.23 -13.18 26.36
N TYR A 318 28.12 -12.45 26.38
CA TYR A 318 28.04 -11.13 25.77
C TYR A 318 28.77 -10.12 26.66
N ILE A 319 29.96 -9.72 26.26
CA ILE A 319 30.66 -8.59 26.87
C ILE A 319 30.35 -7.37 26.00
N PRO A 320 29.46 -6.45 26.44
CA PRO A 320 29.20 -5.21 25.67
C PRO A 320 30.51 -4.42 25.63
N LYS A 321 31.07 -4.23 24.43
CA LYS A 321 32.12 -3.24 24.20
C LYS A 321 31.46 -1.89 24.15
N PHE A 322 31.51 -1.15 25.24
CA PHE A 322 31.25 0.29 25.21
C PHE A 322 32.43 0.96 24.50
N SER A 323 32.20 1.45 23.30
CA SER A 323 33.10 2.38 22.58
C SER A 323 32.51 3.75 22.58
#